data_62d410b60388fd69e2759ad8cdb1728f
#
_entry.id   62d410b60388fd69e2759ad8cdb1728f
#
_cell.length_a   1.000
_cell.length_b   1.000
_cell.length_c   1.000
_cell.angle_alpha   90.00
_cell.angle_beta   90.00
_cell.angle_gamma   90.00
#
_symmetry.space_group_name_H-M   'P 1'
#
loop_
_entity.id
_entity.type
_entity.pdbx_description
1 polymer ?
#
loop_
_entity_poly.entity_id
_entity_poly.type
_entity_poly.pdbx_seq_one_letter_code
_entity_poly.pdbx_strand_id
1 'polypeptide(L)'
;MRWPIFIALAVILFVLGNMAYYGGWFGGGPQTSAPAPTDGGPPPSSPGEPVADGGAEQLPDEPVPVEPQEPVDTPAPDVPEPVTFDHHPAGDLIAKSGSGYLDRTVWSPQMCFPFEEAAFANSQVYGPGGGMGPADKPSQCDPSNYSLPWRDNFCESRGYSSPLCANGKGHQGQDIRPATCKKDIHWVVAAEDGVITDIGTYTVTLTGSAAPHRVYRYLHMRMTQLAVAEGAVVQAGDRLGKASNDFGGTPTTIHMHFELRAGVAGTSTDGKAVMVHTFLPPYLSLVAAYDRKRAGGVCQ
;
A
#
# COMPACT_ATOMS: atom_id res chain seq x y z
N MET A 1 -5.83 57.54 -8.45
CA MET A 1 -5.07 56.79 -7.44
C MET A 1 -6.01 56.19 -6.41
N ARG A 2 -6.60 54.99 -6.67
CA ARG A 2 -7.43 54.28 -5.68
C ARG A 2 -7.39 52.76 -6.02
N TRP A 3 -6.24 52.11 -5.79
CA TRP A 3 -6.09 50.69 -6.13
C TRP A 3 -5.41 49.78 -5.10
N PRO A 4 -5.26 50.11 -3.80
CA PRO A 4 -4.72 49.08 -2.89
C PRO A 4 -5.76 48.37 -1.99
N ILE A 5 -7.04 48.79 -1.96
CA ILE A 5 -7.98 48.25 -0.96
C ILE A 5 -8.62 46.93 -1.41
N PHE A 6 -8.81 46.71 -2.71
CA PHE A 6 -9.43 45.48 -3.20
C PHE A 6 -8.53 44.22 -3.16
N ILE A 7 -7.21 44.39 -3.23
CA ILE A 7 -6.26 43.26 -3.16
C ILE A 7 -6.15 42.75 -1.72
N ALA A 8 -6.23 43.62 -0.71
CA ALA A 8 -6.17 43.20 0.68
C ALA A 8 -7.40 42.38 1.12
N LEU A 9 -8.60 42.74 0.64
CA LEU A 9 -9.82 41.96 0.96
C LEU A 9 -9.85 40.57 0.31
N ALA A 10 -9.33 40.41 -0.91
CA ALA A 10 -9.27 39.10 -1.60
C ALA A 10 -8.30 38.12 -0.91
N VAL A 11 -7.17 38.63 -0.39
CA VAL A 11 -6.21 37.81 0.35
C VAL A 11 -6.77 37.37 1.71
N ILE A 12 -7.50 38.22 2.42
CA ILE A 12 -8.10 37.87 3.72
C ILE A 12 -9.22 36.85 3.56
N LEU A 13 -10.06 36.95 2.53
CA LEU A 13 -11.09 35.95 2.24
C LEU A 13 -10.52 34.62 1.82
N PHE A 14 -9.38 34.57 1.11
CA PHE A 14 -8.70 33.34 0.74
C PHE A 14 -8.03 32.66 1.94
N VAL A 15 -7.47 33.41 2.90
CA VAL A 15 -6.87 32.86 4.13
C VAL A 15 -7.95 32.31 5.07
N LEU A 16 -9.08 33.01 5.23
CA LEU A 16 -10.18 32.56 6.08
C LEU A 16 -10.92 31.34 5.47
N GLY A 17 -11.04 31.27 4.15
CA GLY A 17 -11.62 30.11 3.46
C GLY A 17 -10.78 28.83 3.62
N ASN A 18 -9.46 28.95 3.63
CA ASN A 18 -8.57 27.79 3.86
C ASN A 18 -8.52 27.33 5.32
N MET A 19 -8.70 28.22 6.31
CA MET A 19 -8.77 27.83 7.72
C MET A 19 -10.05 27.05 8.08
N ALA A 20 -11.16 27.30 7.38
CA ALA A 20 -12.41 26.55 7.58
C ALA A 20 -12.37 25.13 6.99
N TYR A 21 -11.47 24.88 6.04
CA TYR A 21 -11.34 23.56 5.39
C TYR A 21 -10.44 22.58 6.15
N TYR A 22 -9.57 23.07 7.08
CA TYR A 22 -8.65 22.24 7.86
C TYR A 22 -8.97 22.15 9.35
N GLY A 23 -10.01 22.83 9.82
CA GLY A 23 -10.46 22.81 11.22
C GLY A 23 -11.55 21.78 11.46
N GLY A 24 -11.20 20.51 11.61
CA GLY A 24 -12.13 19.47 12.06
C GLY A 24 -12.55 19.71 13.52
N TRP A 25 -13.84 19.86 13.73
CA TRP A 25 -14.48 20.07 15.02
C TRP A 25 -14.38 18.82 15.90
N PHE A 26 -13.73 18.92 17.04
CA PHE A 26 -13.85 17.98 18.15
C PHE A 26 -15.13 18.32 18.93
N GLY A 27 -16.20 17.56 18.70
CA GLY A 27 -17.41 17.57 19.51
C GLY A 27 -17.58 16.23 20.21
N GLY A 28 -17.17 16.13 21.48
CA GLY A 28 -17.43 14.97 22.31
C GLY A 28 -18.89 14.97 22.77
N GLY A 29 -19.66 13.93 22.40
CA GLY A 29 -20.94 13.59 22.99
C GLY A 29 -20.76 12.47 24.03
N PRO A 30 -21.64 12.35 25.04
CA PRO A 30 -21.46 11.43 26.17
C PRO A 30 -21.68 9.97 25.75
N GLN A 31 -20.74 9.12 26.10
CA GLN A 31 -20.86 7.67 25.97
C GLN A 31 -21.84 7.11 26.99
N THR A 32 -22.90 6.48 26.52
CA THR A 32 -23.73 5.60 27.36
C THR A 32 -23.13 4.21 27.34
N SER A 33 -22.70 3.77 28.51
CA SER A 33 -22.16 2.42 28.77
C SER A 33 -23.27 1.38 28.65
N ALA A 34 -23.07 0.35 27.82
CA ALA A 34 -23.87 -0.87 27.80
C ALA A 34 -23.33 -1.86 28.87
N PRO A 35 -24.22 -2.67 29.51
CA PRO A 35 -23.83 -3.55 30.60
C PRO A 35 -23.13 -4.82 30.10
N ALA A 36 -22.17 -5.30 30.92
CA ALA A 36 -21.42 -6.52 30.73
C ALA A 36 -22.30 -7.78 30.80
N PRO A 37 -21.99 -8.84 30.04
CA PRO A 37 -22.64 -10.14 30.24
C PRO A 37 -21.99 -10.91 31.40
N THR A 38 -22.85 -11.53 32.20
CA THR A 38 -22.58 -12.32 33.38
C THR A 38 -22.01 -13.70 33.07
N ASP A 39 -21.17 -14.14 33.95
CA ASP A 39 -20.59 -15.46 34.17
C ASP A 39 -21.39 -16.67 33.66
N GLY A 40 -20.67 -17.60 33.01
CA GLY A 40 -21.05 -18.99 32.82
C GLY A 40 -19.85 -19.87 33.18
N GLY A 41 -20.00 -20.65 34.24
CA GLY A 41 -18.99 -21.41 34.91
C GLY A 41 -18.33 -22.57 34.14
N PRO A 42 -17.31 -23.19 34.73
CA PRO A 42 -16.44 -24.15 34.08
C PRO A 42 -17.06 -25.55 33.95
N PRO A 43 -16.68 -26.35 32.94
CA PRO A 43 -17.11 -27.73 32.81
C PRO A 43 -16.34 -28.67 33.76
N PRO A 44 -16.94 -29.79 34.15
CA PRO A 44 -16.41 -30.69 35.15
C PRO A 44 -15.33 -31.63 34.63
N SER A 45 -14.36 -31.91 35.46
CA SER A 45 -13.32 -32.91 35.32
C SER A 45 -13.88 -34.33 35.34
N SER A 46 -13.34 -35.20 34.50
CA SER A 46 -13.54 -36.65 34.54
C SER A 46 -12.28 -37.33 35.05
N PRO A 47 -12.37 -38.29 35.99
CA PRO A 47 -11.25 -39.13 36.38
C PRO A 47 -11.32 -40.52 35.73
N GLY A 48 -10.18 -41.14 35.53
CA GLY A 48 -10.09 -42.53 35.09
C GLY A 48 -8.66 -42.98 34.79
N GLU A 49 -7.93 -43.36 35.82
CA GLU A 49 -6.85 -44.34 35.77
C GLU A 49 -7.41 -45.68 36.27
N PRO A 50 -6.61 -46.80 36.32
CA PRO A 50 -5.49 -47.27 35.53
C PRO A 50 -5.69 -48.76 35.12
N VAL A 51 -4.84 -49.32 34.26
CA VAL A 51 -4.49 -50.75 34.33
C VAL A 51 -3.06 -50.96 33.86
N ALA A 52 -2.24 -51.53 34.72
CA ALA A 52 -0.96 -52.10 34.39
C ALA A 52 -1.15 -53.49 33.85
N ASP A 53 -0.35 -53.91 32.92
CA ASP A 53 0.19 -55.27 32.92
C ASP A 53 1.50 -55.36 32.15
N GLY A 54 2.38 -56.21 32.69
CA GLY A 54 3.75 -56.39 32.37
C GLY A 54 4.05 -57.21 31.13
N GLY A 55 5.27 -57.13 30.70
CA GLY A 55 5.78 -57.99 29.65
C GLY A 55 7.19 -57.69 29.22
N ALA A 56 8.11 -58.35 29.83
CA ALA A 56 9.38 -58.86 29.26
C ALA A 56 10.40 -57.80 28.73
N GLU A 57 11.38 -57.64 29.54
CA GLU A 57 12.72 -57.13 29.28
C GLU A 57 13.41 -57.91 28.17
N GLN A 58 13.66 -57.31 27.00
CA GLN A 58 14.53 -57.83 25.96
C GLN A 58 15.81 -56.98 25.97
N LEU A 59 16.93 -57.62 26.23
CA LEU A 59 18.28 -57.03 26.20
C LEU A 59 18.57 -56.45 24.81
N PRO A 60 19.29 -55.30 24.76
CA PRO A 60 19.61 -54.66 23.50
C PRO A 60 20.68 -55.48 22.72
N ASP A 61 20.41 -55.75 21.48
CA ASP A 61 21.39 -56.23 20.51
C ASP A 61 22.52 -55.21 20.33
N GLU A 62 23.73 -55.66 20.23
CA GLU A 62 24.91 -54.84 19.96
C GLU A 62 24.75 -54.07 18.63
N PRO A 63 25.16 -52.80 18.56
CA PRO A 63 25.06 -52.04 17.35
C PRO A 63 26.03 -52.55 16.30
N VAL A 64 25.50 -52.95 15.14
CA VAL A 64 26.28 -53.27 13.95
C VAL A 64 26.96 -51.96 13.45
N PRO A 65 28.26 -52.01 13.14
CA PRO A 65 28.94 -50.79 12.61
C PRO A 65 28.30 -50.39 11.29
N VAL A 66 27.71 -49.19 11.29
CA VAL A 66 27.20 -48.53 10.08
C VAL A 66 28.40 -47.89 9.37
N GLU A 67 28.72 -48.44 8.19
CA GLU A 67 29.71 -47.87 7.29
C GLU A 67 29.26 -46.40 6.96
N PRO A 68 30.17 -45.41 6.94
CA PRO A 68 29.80 -44.02 6.61
C PRO A 68 29.30 -43.99 5.14
N GLN A 69 28.02 -43.76 4.97
CA GLN A 69 27.47 -43.42 3.66
C GLN A 69 28.02 -42.08 3.21
N GLU A 70 28.63 -42.02 2.05
CA GLU A 70 29.01 -40.77 1.41
C GLU A 70 27.76 -39.90 1.24
N PRO A 71 27.87 -38.56 1.43
CA PRO A 71 26.73 -37.66 1.27
C PRO A 71 26.22 -37.77 -0.18
N VAL A 72 25.01 -38.26 -0.31
CA VAL A 72 24.28 -38.20 -1.59
C VAL A 72 24.08 -36.75 -1.93
N ASP A 73 24.76 -36.31 -2.97
CA ASP A 73 24.62 -34.94 -3.52
C ASP A 73 23.18 -34.82 -4.06
N THR A 74 22.27 -34.45 -3.19
CA THR A 74 20.89 -34.14 -3.59
C THR A 74 20.97 -32.82 -4.36
N PRO A 75 20.64 -32.80 -5.67
CA PRO A 75 20.63 -31.54 -6.41
C PRO A 75 19.71 -30.58 -5.67
N ALA A 76 20.20 -29.34 -5.45
CA ALA A 76 19.39 -28.28 -4.87
C ALA A 76 18.07 -28.18 -5.66
N PRO A 77 16.92 -27.99 -4.98
CA PRO A 77 15.66 -27.83 -5.68
C PRO A 77 15.80 -26.72 -6.70
N ASP A 78 15.36 -27.02 -7.93
CA ASP A 78 15.35 -26.08 -9.06
C ASP A 78 14.50 -24.89 -8.63
N VAL A 79 15.13 -23.83 -8.11
CA VAL A 79 14.45 -22.58 -7.76
C VAL A 79 14.15 -21.91 -9.09
N PRO A 80 12.88 -21.79 -9.49
CA PRO A 80 12.55 -21.17 -10.75
C PRO A 80 13.15 -19.77 -10.80
N GLU A 81 13.84 -19.47 -11.88
CA GLU A 81 14.36 -18.12 -12.14
C GLU A 81 13.23 -17.10 -11.98
N PRO A 82 13.46 -15.98 -11.27
CA PRO A 82 12.43 -14.97 -11.08
C PRO A 82 11.93 -14.47 -12.45
N VAL A 83 10.61 -14.53 -12.66
CA VAL A 83 9.97 -14.05 -13.89
C VAL A 83 9.99 -12.52 -13.88
N THR A 84 11.08 -11.93 -14.30
CA THR A 84 11.23 -10.47 -14.37
C THR A 84 10.31 -9.86 -15.43
N PHE A 85 9.96 -8.61 -15.27
CA PHE A 85 9.19 -7.81 -16.24
C PHE A 85 9.91 -6.49 -16.51
N ASP A 86 9.59 -5.87 -17.65
CA ASP A 86 10.21 -4.60 -18.03
C ASP A 86 9.73 -3.45 -17.15
N HIS A 87 10.67 -2.76 -16.53
CA HIS A 87 10.42 -1.54 -15.77
C HIS A 87 11.64 -0.60 -15.78
N HIS A 88 11.40 0.70 -15.68
CA HIS A 88 12.43 1.69 -15.52
C HIS A 88 13.02 1.67 -14.09
N PRO A 89 14.24 2.19 -13.89
CA PRO A 89 14.80 2.40 -12.55
C PRO A 89 13.93 3.35 -11.72
N ALA A 90 14.00 3.19 -10.38
CA ALA A 90 13.36 4.12 -9.45
C ALA A 90 13.88 5.55 -9.68
N GLY A 91 12.97 6.52 -9.66
CA GLY A 91 13.26 7.93 -9.91
C GLY A 91 13.41 8.31 -11.38
N ASP A 92 13.36 7.35 -12.32
CA ASP A 92 13.34 7.65 -13.75
C ASP A 92 11.93 7.99 -14.22
N LEU A 93 11.59 9.27 -14.15
CA LEU A 93 10.29 9.80 -14.55
C LEU A 93 10.21 10.06 -16.06
N ILE A 94 9.00 10.37 -16.54
CA ILE A 94 8.83 10.99 -17.86
C ILE A 94 9.67 12.28 -17.91
N ALA A 95 10.40 12.48 -18.98
CA ALA A 95 11.29 13.63 -19.12
C ALA A 95 10.54 14.96 -18.84
N LYS A 96 11.10 15.79 -17.95
CA LYS A 96 10.55 17.09 -17.52
C LYS A 96 9.25 17.01 -16.69
N SER A 97 8.84 15.82 -16.23
CA SER A 97 7.62 15.68 -15.44
C SER A 97 7.85 15.97 -13.93
N GLY A 98 9.07 15.97 -13.45
CA GLY A 98 9.38 16.21 -12.04
C GLY A 98 10.83 15.96 -11.68
N SER A 99 11.13 15.93 -10.37
CA SER A 99 12.49 15.68 -9.89
C SER A 99 12.84 14.19 -9.82
N GLY A 100 11.84 13.33 -9.66
CA GLY A 100 12.05 11.96 -9.24
C GLY A 100 12.67 11.87 -7.85
N TYR A 101 12.78 10.65 -7.36
CA TYR A 101 13.50 10.36 -6.12
C TYR A 101 14.23 9.04 -6.27
N LEU A 102 15.56 9.11 -6.37
CA LEU A 102 16.39 7.91 -6.49
C LEU A 102 16.47 7.22 -5.13
N ASP A 103 15.71 6.15 -4.96
CA ASP A 103 15.77 5.27 -3.81
C ASP A 103 15.95 3.82 -4.28
N ARG A 104 16.76 3.06 -3.57
CA ARG A 104 16.99 1.64 -3.83
C ARG A 104 16.38 0.75 -2.76
N THR A 105 15.60 1.33 -1.86
CA THR A 105 14.99 0.64 -0.74
C THR A 105 13.65 0.01 -1.14
N VAL A 106 13.51 -1.27 -0.88
CA VAL A 106 12.21 -1.94 -0.90
C VAL A 106 11.57 -1.74 0.47
N TRP A 107 10.77 -0.68 0.61
CA TRP A 107 10.21 -0.25 1.90
C TRP A 107 9.18 -1.22 2.48
N SER A 108 8.52 -2.00 1.62
CA SER A 108 7.57 -3.03 2.02
C SER A 108 7.84 -4.32 1.26
N PRO A 109 8.85 -5.11 1.68
CA PRO A 109 9.33 -6.27 0.92
C PRO A 109 8.33 -7.42 0.84
N GLN A 110 7.38 -7.51 1.78
CA GLN A 110 6.41 -8.60 1.84
C GLN A 110 5.01 -8.20 1.36
N MET A 111 4.81 -6.95 0.92
CA MET A 111 3.49 -6.50 0.53
C MET A 111 2.92 -7.30 -0.65
N CYS A 112 1.61 -7.51 -0.64
CA CYS A 112 0.88 -7.93 -1.83
C CYS A 112 0.88 -6.84 -2.88
N PHE A 113 0.94 -7.25 -4.15
CA PHE A 113 0.63 -6.31 -5.22
C PHE A 113 -0.84 -5.90 -5.15
N PRO A 114 -1.15 -4.59 -5.11
CA PRO A 114 -2.48 -4.11 -4.70
C PRO A 114 -3.58 -4.23 -5.77
N PHE A 115 -3.44 -5.14 -6.73
CA PHE A 115 -4.46 -5.51 -7.70
C PHE A 115 -4.55 -7.03 -7.86
N GLU A 116 -5.76 -7.55 -8.04
CA GLU A 116 -5.95 -8.98 -8.37
C GLU A 116 -5.48 -9.33 -9.78
N GLU A 117 -5.60 -8.40 -10.72
CA GLU A 117 -5.24 -8.58 -12.12
C GLU A 117 -3.94 -7.84 -12.46
N ALA A 118 -3.43 -8.06 -13.67
CA ALA A 118 -2.30 -7.30 -14.19
C ALA A 118 -2.64 -5.79 -14.23
N ALA A 119 -1.65 -4.95 -13.88
CA ALA A 119 -1.79 -3.51 -13.86
C ALA A 119 -0.49 -2.86 -14.33
N PHE A 120 -0.54 -1.55 -14.64
CA PHE A 120 0.55 -0.82 -15.26
C PHE A 120 0.86 0.46 -14.47
N ALA A 121 2.08 0.55 -13.94
CA ALA A 121 2.56 1.74 -13.25
C ALA A 121 3.06 2.78 -14.26
N ASN A 122 2.44 3.97 -14.24
CA ASN A 122 2.82 5.09 -15.09
C ASN A 122 2.24 6.41 -14.56
N SER A 123 2.64 7.52 -15.15
CA SER A 123 2.05 8.82 -14.84
C SER A 123 0.61 8.93 -15.35
N GLN A 124 -0.28 9.52 -14.52
CA GLN A 124 -1.64 9.85 -14.88
C GLN A 124 -1.81 11.29 -15.34
N VAL A 125 -0.81 12.13 -15.11
CA VAL A 125 -0.82 13.54 -15.50
C VAL A 125 0.01 13.79 -16.77
N TYR A 126 1.18 13.16 -16.87
CA TYR A 126 2.11 13.32 -18.00
C TYR A 126 1.99 12.19 -19.04
N GLY A 127 1.22 11.16 -18.77
CA GLY A 127 0.88 10.10 -19.71
C GLY A 127 -0.26 10.51 -20.67
N PRO A 128 -0.56 9.70 -21.68
CA PRO A 128 -1.67 9.93 -22.61
C PRO A 128 -3.00 10.10 -21.86
N GLY A 129 -3.75 11.13 -22.22
CA GLY A 129 -5.03 11.48 -21.59
C GLY A 129 -4.92 12.22 -20.27
N GLY A 130 -3.70 12.48 -19.77
CA GLY A 130 -3.45 13.35 -18.63
C GLY A 130 -3.40 14.83 -19.00
N GLY A 131 -3.61 15.70 -18.00
CA GLY A 131 -3.66 17.15 -18.24
C GLY A 131 -2.35 17.78 -18.74
N MET A 132 -1.22 17.10 -18.55
CA MET A 132 0.11 17.50 -19.03
C MET A 132 0.69 16.47 -20.01
N GLY A 133 -0.14 15.54 -20.44
CA GLY A 133 0.27 14.51 -21.38
C GLY A 133 0.43 15.01 -22.82
N PRO A 134 0.94 14.17 -23.73
CA PRO A 134 1.15 14.52 -25.14
C PRO A 134 -0.18 14.83 -25.84
N ALA A 135 -0.22 15.96 -26.55
CA ALA A 135 -1.43 16.45 -27.22
C ALA A 135 -1.89 15.54 -28.39
N ASP A 136 -0.97 14.80 -28.99
CA ASP A 136 -1.23 13.86 -30.08
C ASP A 136 -1.84 12.52 -29.58
N LYS A 137 -1.83 12.27 -28.27
CA LYS A 137 -2.40 11.08 -27.65
C LYS A 137 -3.31 11.44 -26.47
N PRO A 138 -4.44 12.10 -26.74
CA PRO A 138 -5.26 12.68 -25.67
C PRO A 138 -6.08 11.65 -24.89
N SER A 139 -6.19 10.40 -25.38
CA SER A 139 -7.03 9.40 -24.74
C SER A 139 -6.35 8.74 -23.53
N GLN A 140 -7.01 8.73 -22.39
CA GLN A 140 -6.55 7.94 -21.23
C GLN A 140 -6.55 6.43 -21.51
N CYS A 141 -7.23 5.98 -22.56
CA CYS A 141 -7.27 4.58 -23.00
C CYS A 141 -6.24 4.27 -24.10
N ASP A 142 -5.28 5.16 -24.33
CA ASP A 142 -4.18 4.87 -25.25
C ASP A 142 -3.46 3.58 -24.82
N PRO A 143 -3.18 2.63 -25.75
CA PRO A 143 -2.56 1.35 -25.42
C PRO A 143 -1.24 1.46 -24.67
N SER A 144 -0.47 2.54 -24.86
CA SER A 144 0.80 2.76 -24.15
C SER A 144 0.63 2.95 -22.64
N ASN A 145 -0.57 3.29 -22.17
CA ASN A 145 -0.87 3.33 -20.73
C ASN A 145 -1.07 1.93 -20.11
N TYR A 146 -1.26 0.90 -20.95
CA TYR A 146 -1.58 -0.47 -20.57
C TYR A 146 -0.54 -1.45 -21.13
N SER A 147 0.70 -1.03 -21.18
CA SER A 147 1.84 -1.81 -21.66
C SER A 147 3.06 -1.60 -20.77
N LEU A 148 4.01 -2.53 -20.85
CA LEU A 148 5.34 -2.38 -20.27
C LEU A 148 6.21 -1.49 -21.19
N PRO A 149 7.28 -0.90 -20.64
CA PRO A 149 7.79 -1.00 -19.27
C PRO A 149 7.02 -0.13 -18.26
N TRP A 150 7.05 -0.52 -16.99
CA TRP A 150 6.62 0.36 -15.91
C TRP A 150 7.56 1.54 -15.74
N ARG A 151 7.01 2.66 -15.27
CA ARG A 151 7.77 3.86 -14.93
C ARG A 151 7.34 4.42 -13.58
N ASP A 152 8.32 4.83 -12.78
CA ASP A 152 8.09 5.54 -11.54
C ASP A 152 7.45 6.92 -11.80
N ASN A 153 6.60 7.38 -10.88
CA ASN A 153 6.08 8.74 -10.88
C ASN A 153 6.06 9.40 -9.47
N PHE A 154 6.76 8.82 -8.51
CA PHE A 154 7.00 9.48 -7.23
C PHE A 154 7.83 10.75 -7.43
N CYS A 155 7.43 11.86 -6.82
CA CYS A 155 8.02 13.20 -7.03
C CYS A 155 7.83 13.78 -8.44
N GLU A 156 6.85 13.32 -9.22
CA GLU A 156 6.36 14.16 -10.33
C GLU A 156 5.85 15.50 -9.80
N SER A 157 5.92 16.55 -10.62
CA SER A 157 5.53 17.91 -10.23
C SER A 157 4.05 17.98 -9.84
N ARG A 158 3.79 18.21 -8.56
CA ARG A 158 2.48 18.42 -7.94
C ARG A 158 2.60 19.50 -6.86
N GLY A 159 1.46 20.07 -6.47
CA GLY A 159 1.39 21.06 -5.38
C GLY A 159 1.37 20.45 -3.99
N TYR A 160 1.34 19.13 -3.85
CA TYR A 160 1.20 18.44 -2.57
C TYR A 160 2.51 18.40 -1.79
N SER A 161 2.41 18.52 -0.45
CA SER A 161 3.57 18.40 0.45
C SER A 161 4.11 16.97 0.40
N SER A 162 5.35 16.82 -0.05
CA SER A 162 6.08 15.55 -0.12
C SER A 162 7.53 15.80 0.30
N PRO A 163 7.87 15.63 1.57
CA PRO A 163 9.16 16.07 2.12
C PRO A 163 10.39 15.46 1.45
N LEU A 164 10.27 14.27 0.85
CA LEU A 164 11.37 13.62 0.14
C LEU A 164 11.58 14.17 -1.27
N CYS A 165 10.61 14.90 -1.82
CA CYS A 165 10.74 15.48 -3.15
C CYS A 165 11.50 16.81 -3.13
N ALA A 166 12.11 17.16 -4.24
CA ALA A 166 12.76 18.46 -4.39
C ALA A 166 11.78 19.60 -4.04
N ASN A 167 12.24 20.57 -3.27
CA ASN A 167 11.43 21.68 -2.75
C ASN A 167 10.27 21.23 -1.83
N GLY A 168 10.28 20.02 -1.28
CA GLY A 168 9.28 19.50 -0.36
C GLY A 168 7.88 19.33 -0.98
N LYS A 169 7.77 19.28 -2.30
CA LYS A 169 6.51 19.12 -3.02
C LYS A 169 6.64 18.14 -4.17
N GLY A 170 5.59 17.36 -4.40
CA GLY A 170 5.56 16.39 -5.49
C GLY A 170 4.42 15.39 -5.35
N HIS A 171 4.42 14.43 -6.24
CA HIS A 171 3.54 13.28 -6.21
C HIS A 171 3.93 12.35 -5.06
N GLN A 172 2.97 11.98 -4.24
CA GLN A 172 3.19 11.34 -2.94
C GLN A 172 3.19 9.81 -2.99
N GLY A 173 2.93 9.22 -4.14
CA GLY A 173 2.78 7.78 -4.33
C GLY A 173 3.07 7.34 -5.75
N GLN A 174 2.48 6.22 -6.15
CA GLN A 174 2.55 5.66 -7.49
C GLN A 174 1.15 5.57 -8.08
N ASP A 175 0.97 6.08 -9.30
CA ASP A 175 -0.25 5.87 -10.06
C ASP A 175 -0.17 4.52 -10.79
N ILE A 176 -1.22 3.71 -10.65
CA ILE A 176 -1.31 2.36 -11.21
C ILE A 176 -2.61 2.23 -11.99
N ARG A 177 -2.51 2.03 -13.30
CA ARG A 177 -3.67 1.73 -14.12
C ARG A 177 -4.08 0.28 -13.95
N PRO A 178 -5.40 -0.03 -13.89
CA PRO A 178 -5.88 -1.40 -13.86
C PRO A 178 -5.56 -2.13 -15.18
N ALA A 179 -5.84 -3.42 -15.25
CA ALA A 179 -5.55 -4.26 -16.43
C ALA A 179 -6.19 -3.76 -17.73
N THR A 180 -7.29 -3.03 -17.66
CA THR A 180 -7.99 -2.44 -18.81
C THR A 180 -8.48 -1.02 -18.51
N CYS A 181 -8.74 -0.24 -19.56
CA CYS A 181 -9.32 1.11 -19.47
C CYS A 181 -10.83 1.07 -19.13
N LYS A 182 -11.18 0.34 -18.04
CA LYS A 182 -12.56 0.22 -17.58
C LYS A 182 -12.61 0.46 -16.09
N LYS A 183 -13.38 1.46 -15.67
CA LYS A 183 -13.62 1.74 -14.25
C LYS A 183 -14.60 0.75 -13.63
N ASP A 184 -14.53 0.59 -12.33
CA ASP A 184 -15.48 -0.17 -11.52
C ASP A 184 -15.49 -1.70 -11.80
N ILE A 185 -14.37 -2.24 -12.33
CA ILE A 185 -14.26 -3.66 -12.70
C ILE A 185 -13.15 -4.36 -11.90
N HIS A 186 -11.94 -3.82 -11.93
CA HIS A 186 -10.74 -4.45 -11.39
C HIS A 186 -10.62 -4.25 -9.88
N TRP A 187 -10.43 -5.34 -9.15
CA TRP A 187 -10.31 -5.30 -7.70
C TRP A 187 -8.94 -4.77 -7.24
N VAL A 188 -9.01 -3.79 -6.36
CA VAL A 188 -7.91 -3.35 -5.50
C VAL A 188 -7.96 -4.18 -4.23
N VAL A 189 -6.78 -4.63 -3.79
CA VAL A 189 -6.64 -5.53 -2.64
C VAL A 189 -5.70 -4.98 -1.58
N ALA A 190 -5.84 -5.47 -0.36
CA ALA A 190 -4.99 -5.09 0.77
C ALA A 190 -3.53 -5.50 0.53
N ALA A 191 -2.61 -4.56 0.71
CA ALA A 191 -1.18 -4.80 0.53
C ALA A 191 -0.55 -5.60 1.70
N GLU A 192 -1.15 -5.57 2.87
CA GLU A 192 -0.65 -6.19 4.10
C GLU A 192 -1.83 -6.56 5.00
N ASP A 193 -1.64 -7.51 5.92
CA ASP A 193 -2.57 -7.75 7.03
C ASP A 193 -2.69 -6.50 7.88
N GLY A 194 -3.90 -6.12 8.27
CA GLY A 194 -4.05 -4.91 9.07
C GLY A 194 -5.49 -4.52 9.33
N VAL A 195 -5.68 -3.24 9.61
CA VAL A 195 -6.97 -2.64 9.92
C VAL A 195 -7.23 -1.47 8.97
N ILE A 196 -8.44 -1.38 8.46
CA ILE A 196 -8.89 -0.17 7.75
C ILE A 196 -9.11 0.93 8.78
N THR A 197 -8.20 1.88 8.84
CA THR A 197 -8.17 2.91 9.88
C THR A 197 -8.85 4.21 9.50
N ASP A 198 -9.16 4.40 8.22
CA ASP A 198 -9.89 5.59 7.75
C ASP A 198 -10.48 5.34 6.36
N ILE A 199 -11.69 5.87 6.14
CA ILE A 199 -12.34 5.94 4.83
C ILE A 199 -12.72 7.40 4.57
N GLY A 200 -11.89 8.08 3.80
CA GLY A 200 -12.11 9.47 3.40
C GLY A 200 -13.04 9.60 2.18
N THR A 201 -13.13 10.82 1.64
CA THR A 201 -14.00 11.12 0.49
C THR A 201 -13.67 10.29 -0.76
N TYR A 202 -12.37 9.99 -0.99
CA TYR A 202 -11.88 9.24 -2.15
C TYR A 202 -10.68 8.34 -1.81
N THR A 203 -10.50 8.01 -0.53
CA THR A 203 -9.34 7.30 0.01
C THR A 203 -9.78 6.21 0.97
N VAL A 204 -9.16 5.03 0.87
CA VAL A 204 -9.19 4.00 1.92
C VAL A 204 -7.78 3.91 2.50
N THR A 205 -7.68 3.91 3.83
CA THR A 205 -6.41 3.84 4.55
C THR A 205 -6.34 2.52 5.32
N LEU A 206 -5.30 1.74 5.05
CA LEU A 206 -4.95 0.50 5.74
C LEU A 206 -3.71 0.76 6.60
N THR A 207 -3.79 0.44 7.89
CA THR A 207 -2.63 0.38 8.79
C THR A 207 -2.23 -1.07 9.00
N GLY A 208 -1.01 -1.42 8.62
CA GLY A 208 -0.48 -2.77 8.72
C GLY A 208 -0.30 -3.21 10.17
N SER A 209 -0.54 -4.49 10.43
CA SER A 209 -0.39 -5.10 11.75
C SER A 209 1.05 -5.38 12.12
N ALA A 210 1.93 -5.63 11.14
CA ALA A 210 3.34 -5.88 11.35
C ALA A 210 4.14 -4.58 11.57
N ALA A 211 5.10 -4.60 12.50
CA ALA A 211 6.03 -3.48 12.65
C ALA A 211 6.79 -3.22 11.33
N PRO A 212 7.00 -1.98 10.95
CA PRO A 212 6.80 -0.71 11.67
C PRO A 212 5.39 -0.11 11.53
N HIS A 213 4.36 -0.90 11.30
CA HIS A 213 2.97 -0.46 11.12
C HIS A 213 2.84 0.53 9.97
N ARG A 214 3.18 0.07 8.78
CA ARG A 214 3.10 0.85 7.54
C ARG A 214 1.66 1.28 7.28
N VAL A 215 1.51 2.47 6.72
CA VAL A 215 0.20 2.97 6.31
C VAL A 215 0.14 2.97 4.79
N TYR A 216 -0.84 2.29 4.26
CA TYR A 216 -1.13 2.22 2.83
C TYR A 216 -2.40 3.01 2.54
N ARG A 217 -2.37 3.87 1.53
CA ARG A 217 -3.54 4.62 1.10
C ARG A 217 -3.84 4.32 -0.35
N TYR A 218 -5.10 4.01 -0.60
CA TYR A 218 -5.64 3.64 -1.91
C TYR A 218 -6.65 4.69 -2.30
N LEU A 219 -6.38 5.44 -3.36
CA LEU A 219 -7.23 6.53 -3.81
C LEU A 219 -7.93 6.16 -5.13
N HIS A 220 -9.01 6.85 -5.42
CA HIS A 220 -9.75 6.80 -6.69
C HIS A 220 -10.49 5.48 -6.95
N MET A 221 -10.71 4.67 -5.92
CA MET A 221 -11.65 3.54 -6.01
C MET A 221 -13.10 4.03 -6.14
N ARG A 222 -14.03 3.13 -6.45
CA ARG A 222 -15.46 3.42 -6.40
C ARG A 222 -15.94 3.50 -4.96
N MET A 223 -15.87 4.69 -4.36
CA MET A 223 -16.10 4.90 -2.93
C MET A 223 -17.55 4.55 -2.47
N THR A 224 -18.51 4.52 -3.38
CA THR A 224 -19.89 4.11 -3.07
C THR A 224 -20.10 2.59 -3.05
N GLN A 225 -19.08 1.79 -3.38
CA GLN A 225 -19.13 0.33 -3.48
C GLN A 225 -17.81 -0.29 -2.97
N LEU A 226 -17.42 0.05 -1.75
CA LEU A 226 -16.30 -0.59 -1.08
C LEU A 226 -16.71 -1.97 -0.55
N ALA A 227 -15.76 -2.90 -0.49
CA ALA A 227 -15.90 -4.22 0.11
C ALA A 227 -15.58 -4.21 1.62
N VAL A 228 -15.09 -3.10 2.14
CA VAL A 228 -14.67 -2.91 3.53
C VAL A 228 -15.31 -1.70 4.16
N ALA A 229 -15.29 -1.66 5.49
CA ALA A 229 -15.67 -0.52 6.31
C ALA A 229 -14.50 -0.09 7.21
N GLU A 230 -14.57 1.12 7.76
CA GLU A 230 -13.64 1.55 8.79
C GLU A 230 -13.71 0.63 10.01
N GLY A 231 -12.54 0.28 10.57
CA GLY A 231 -12.40 -0.71 11.64
C GLY A 231 -12.33 -2.17 11.16
N ALA A 232 -12.56 -2.47 9.88
CA ALA A 232 -12.45 -3.83 9.37
C ALA A 232 -11.01 -4.34 9.47
N VAL A 233 -10.86 -5.56 10.00
CA VAL A 233 -9.60 -6.32 9.94
C VAL A 233 -9.54 -7.02 8.59
N VAL A 234 -8.43 -6.88 7.89
CA VAL A 234 -8.22 -7.48 6.57
C VAL A 234 -6.92 -8.28 6.55
N GLN A 235 -6.88 -9.29 5.71
CA GLN A 235 -5.67 -10.01 5.35
C GLN A 235 -5.09 -9.46 4.05
N ALA A 236 -3.79 -9.64 3.86
CA ALA A 236 -3.13 -9.33 2.61
C ALA A 236 -3.84 -10.06 1.45
N GLY A 237 -4.21 -9.30 0.40
CA GLY A 237 -4.98 -9.82 -0.73
C GLY A 237 -6.50 -9.71 -0.61
N ASP A 238 -7.05 -9.34 0.55
CA ASP A 238 -8.49 -9.10 0.69
C ASP A 238 -8.96 -7.93 -0.17
N ARG A 239 -10.13 -8.07 -0.77
CA ARG A 239 -10.73 -7.05 -1.64
C ARG A 239 -11.14 -5.82 -0.84
N LEU A 240 -10.67 -4.65 -1.26
CA LEU A 240 -11.01 -3.35 -0.65
C LEU A 240 -12.11 -2.63 -1.43
N GLY A 241 -11.98 -2.58 -2.72
CA GLY A 241 -12.89 -1.90 -3.64
C GLY A 241 -12.42 -2.04 -5.08
N LYS A 242 -13.12 -1.42 -6.01
CA LYS A 242 -12.75 -1.48 -7.43
C LYS A 242 -12.08 -0.19 -7.88
N ALA A 243 -11.01 -0.31 -8.67
CA ALA A 243 -10.37 0.84 -9.29
C ALA A 243 -11.36 1.63 -10.14
N SER A 244 -11.34 2.94 -10.00
CA SER A 244 -12.28 3.85 -10.65
C SER A 244 -11.57 5.14 -11.09
N ASN A 245 -12.27 6.23 -11.00
CA ASN A 245 -11.78 7.59 -11.23
C ASN A 245 -12.37 8.58 -10.21
N ASP A 246 -12.75 8.11 -9.04
CA ASP A 246 -13.39 8.94 -8.02
C ASP A 246 -12.36 9.89 -7.38
N PHE A 247 -12.70 11.17 -7.34
CA PHE A 247 -11.86 12.20 -6.73
C PHE A 247 -12.73 13.26 -6.05
N GLY A 248 -13.61 12.80 -5.16
CA GLY A 248 -14.44 13.69 -4.35
C GLY A 248 -15.41 14.55 -5.17
N GLY A 249 -16.06 13.97 -6.20
CA GLY A 249 -17.02 14.64 -7.06
C GLY A 249 -16.46 15.16 -8.38
N THR A 250 -15.16 15.30 -8.54
CA THR A 250 -14.52 15.60 -9.83
C THR A 250 -13.80 14.35 -10.34
N PRO A 251 -14.20 13.77 -11.48
CA PRO A 251 -13.53 12.57 -12.00
C PRO A 251 -12.08 12.86 -12.40
N THR A 252 -11.17 11.96 -12.02
CA THR A 252 -9.81 11.90 -12.57
C THR A 252 -9.73 10.86 -13.70
N THR A 253 -8.53 10.52 -14.18
CA THR A 253 -8.34 9.37 -15.08
C THR A 253 -8.57 8.06 -14.32
N ILE A 254 -8.85 6.97 -15.06
CA ILE A 254 -9.03 5.63 -14.47
C ILE A 254 -7.68 5.12 -13.98
N HIS A 255 -7.48 5.07 -12.67
CA HIS A 255 -6.29 4.54 -12.02
C HIS A 255 -6.55 4.38 -10.51
N MET A 256 -5.66 3.71 -9.83
CA MET A 256 -5.49 3.78 -8.38
C MET A 256 -4.21 4.56 -8.10
N HIS A 257 -4.30 5.58 -7.25
CA HIS A 257 -3.12 6.20 -6.66
C HIS A 257 -2.79 5.46 -5.36
N PHE A 258 -1.57 4.95 -5.27
CA PHE A 258 -1.11 4.14 -4.15
C PHE A 258 -0.01 4.87 -3.37
N GLU A 259 -0.25 5.09 -2.08
CA GLU A 259 0.72 5.71 -1.19
C GLU A 259 1.20 4.72 -0.13
N LEU A 260 2.49 4.80 0.18
CA LEU A 260 3.14 4.10 1.28
C LEU A 260 3.68 5.13 2.27
N ARG A 261 3.36 4.97 3.55
CA ARG A 261 3.85 5.85 4.61
C ARG A 261 4.40 5.02 5.76
N ALA A 262 5.49 5.47 6.35
CA ALA A 262 6.03 4.91 7.58
C ALA A 262 6.84 5.96 8.34
N GLY A 263 7.20 5.64 9.58
CA GLY A 263 8.20 6.38 10.31
C GLY A 263 9.60 6.05 9.80
N VAL A 264 10.37 7.08 9.51
CA VAL A 264 11.79 6.99 9.18
C VAL A 264 12.61 7.77 10.20
N ALA A 265 13.83 7.31 10.44
CA ALA A 265 14.75 8.06 11.30
C ALA A 265 15.07 9.42 10.67
N GLY A 266 14.93 10.46 11.44
CA GLY A 266 15.23 11.82 11.05
C GLY A 266 15.93 12.58 12.19
N THR A 267 16.24 13.83 11.94
CA THR A 267 16.82 14.73 12.95
C THR A 267 15.94 15.96 13.09
N SER A 268 15.55 16.28 14.31
CA SER A 268 14.81 17.50 14.61
C SER A 268 15.70 18.74 14.47
N THR A 269 15.09 19.92 14.47
CA THR A 269 15.80 21.21 14.36
C THR A 269 16.78 21.47 15.50
N ASP A 270 16.60 20.84 16.66
CA ASP A 270 17.52 20.88 17.81
C ASP A 270 18.56 19.74 17.81
N GLY A 271 18.69 19.01 16.69
CA GLY A 271 19.70 17.98 16.48
C GLY A 271 19.39 16.60 17.10
N LYS A 272 18.19 16.40 17.66
CA LYS A 272 17.80 15.12 18.25
C LYS A 272 17.29 14.14 17.21
N ALA A 273 17.58 12.85 17.41
CA ALA A 273 16.97 11.78 16.62
C ALA A 273 15.45 11.73 16.87
N VAL A 274 14.68 11.72 15.79
CA VAL A 274 13.22 11.63 15.82
C VAL A 274 12.72 10.66 14.76
N MET A 275 11.53 10.10 14.96
CA MET A 275 10.82 9.39 13.91
C MET A 275 9.95 10.37 13.14
N VAL A 276 10.20 10.49 11.85
CA VAL A 276 9.42 11.34 10.94
C VAL A 276 8.50 10.45 10.11
N HIS A 277 7.20 10.58 10.30
CA HIS A 277 6.23 9.91 9.45
C HIS A 277 6.08 10.65 8.12
N THR A 278 6.39 9.99 7.02
CA THR A 278 6.40 10.61 5.69
C THR A 278 5.91 9.65 4.62
N PHE A 279 5.65 10.20 3.42
CA PHE A 279 5.46 9.42 2.22
C PHE A 279 6.79 8.81 1.77
N LEU A 280 6.77 7.53 1.47
CA LEU A 280 7.92 6.77 0.99
C LEU A 280 7.70 6.37 -0.47
N PRO A 281 8.74 6.32 -1.32
CA PRO A 281 8.59 5.90 -2.71
C PRO A 281 8.15 4.42 -2.76
N PRO A 282 6.94 4.12 -3.26
CA PRO A 282 6.42 2.75 -3.22
C PRO A 282 6.90 1.91 -4.41
N TYR A 283 7.53 2.52 -5.41
CA TYR A 283 7.79 1.92 -6.72
C TYR A 283 8.53 0.58 -6.65
N LEU A 284 9.69 0.50 -5.95
CA LEU A 284 10.44 -0.75 -5.84
C LEU A 284 9.72 -1.82 -5.02
N SER A 285 8.90 -1.42 -4.04
CA SER A 285 8.04 -2.35 -3.31
C SER A 285 6.96 -2.93 -4.23
N LEU A 286 6.39 -2.13 -5.12
CA LEU A 286 5.43 -2.56 -6.14
C LEU A 286 6.08 -3.47 -7.18
N VAL A 287 7.29 -3.15 -7.66
CA VAL A 287 8.08 -4.00 -8.57
C VAL A 287 8.30 -5.37 -7.95
N ALA A 288 8.85 -5.43 -6.74
CA ALA A 288 9.10 -6.69 -6.04
C ALA A 288 7.82 -7.50 -5.78
N ALA A 289 6.72 -6.83 -5.42
CA ALA A 289 5.43 -7.48 -5.22
C ALA A 289 4.85 -8.04 -6.52
N TYR A 290 5.01 -7.32 -7.62
CA TYR A 290 4.52 -7.78 -8.94
C TYR A 290 5.35 -8.94 -9.50
N ASP A 291 6.67 -8.93 -9.30
CA ASP A 291 7.54 -10.06 -9.65
C ASP A 291 7.11 -11.34 -8.92
N ARG A 292 6.90 -11.26 -7.59
CA ARG A 292 6.39 -12.39 -6.82
C ARG A 292 5.04 -12.88 -7.33
N LYS A 293 4.11 -11.97 -7.60
CA LYS A 293 2.80 -12.29 -8.15
C LYS A 293 2.91 -13.03 -9.49
N ARG A 294 3.77 -12.57 -10.39
CA ARG A 294 3.99 -13.21 -11.70
C ARG A 294 4.64 -14.58 -11.60
N ALA A 295 5.49 -14.78 -10.61
CA ALA A 295 6.08 -16.08 -10.30
C ALA A 295 5.09 -17.06 -9.61
N GLY A 296 3.81 -16.68 -9.47
CA GLY A 296 2.80 -17.51 -8.81
C GLY A 296 2.86 -17.47 -7.29
N GLY A 297 3.61 -16.52 -6.71
CA GLY A 297 3.64 -16.29 -5.28
C GLY A 297 2.29 -15.78 -4.77
N VAL A 298 1.85 -16.36 -3.66
CA VAL A 298 0.68 -15.88 -2.93
C VAL A 298 1.05 -14.66 -2.10
N CYS A 299 0.08 -13.80 -1.89
CA CYS A 299 0.16 -12.76 -0.88
C CYS A 299 0.34 -13.37 0.51
N GLN A 300 1.42 -13.07 1.20
CA GLN A 300 1.67 -13.46 2.59
C GLN A 300 2.09 -12.24 3.40
#